data_d2ad3e9abff4d2962892c2b597646528
#
_entry.id   d2ad3e9abff4d2962892c2b597646528
#
_cell.length_a   1.000
_cell.length_b   1.000
_cell.length_c   1.000
_cell.angle_alpha   90.00
_cell.angle_beta   90.00
_cell.angle_gamma   90.00
#
_symmetry.space_group_name_H-M   'P 1'
#
loop_
_entity.id
_entity.type
_entity.pdbx_description
1 polymer ?
#
loop_
_entity_poly.entity_id
_entity_poly.type
_entity_poly.pdbx_seq_one_letter_code
_entity_poly.pdbx_strand_id
1 'polypeptide(L)'
;MVKRLQQIIILLACLSVVAVVAVQRDGKLLGNSVFKGEKTGNTNKIDTLRTLEDGTIIINTSYLAKDIKGFGGAVPLDIYIKNGKILEVKALHNSETPEFFQEASQLLTRWNGKTLDEALKIKVDGVSGATFSSRGIIGNMQVGLRYAAKNAQETSLFDKMDLRTKTLVGLLVVFMAAMIPLFVKDK
;
A
#
# COMPACT_ATOMS: atom_id res chain seq x y z
N MET A 1 37.35 -6.02 -30.69
CA MET A 1 36.74 -5.24 -29.63
C MET A 1 35.32 -5.70 -29.33
N VAL A 2 34.43 -5.85 -30.29
CA VAL A 2 33.01 -6.25 -30.18
C VAL A 2 32.80 -7.58 -29.45
N LYS A 3 33.57 -8.63 -29.74
CA LYS A 3 33.46 -9.95 -29.09
C LYS A 3 33.73 -9.90 -27.58
N ARG A 4 34.70 -9.11 -27.14
CA ARG A 4 34.99 -8.94 -25.69
C ARG A 4 33.84 -8.18 -24.98
N LEU A 5 33.25 -7.19 -25.65
CA LEU A 5 32.10 -6.46 -25.11
C LEU A 5 30.87 -7.37 -24.95
N GLN A 6 30.60 -8.25 -25.96
CA GLN A 6 29.53 -9.24 -25.86
C GLN A 6 29.74 -10.23 -24.71
N GLN A 7 30.97 -10.72 -24.51
CA GLN A 7 31.28 -11.60 -23.39
C GLN A 7 31.06 -10.93 -22.03
N ILE A 8 31.42 -9.65 -21.88
CA ILE A 8 31.20 -8.88 -20.66
C ILE A 8 29.70 -8.69 -20.40
N ILE A 9 28.92 -8.40 -21.42
CA ILE A 9 27.46 -8.24 -21.32
C ILE A 9 26.79 -9.55 -20.87
N ILE A 10 27.18 -10.69 -21.45
CA ILE A 10 26.65 -12.00 -21.07
C ILE A 10 27.02 -12.33 -19.63
N LEU A 11 28.25 -12.05 -19.22
CA LEU A 11 28.74 -12.32 -17.86
C LEU A 11 27.99 -11.45 -16.81
N LEU A 12 27.76 -10.19 -17.12
CA LEU A 12 26.95 -9.28 -16.27
C LEU A 12 25.48 -9.73 -16.19
N ALA A 13 24.90 -10.20 -17.31
CA ALA A 13 23.54 -10.74 -17.32
C ALA A 13 23.43 -12.02 -16.48
N CYS A 14 24.39 -12.94 -16.57
CA CYS A 14 24.44 -14.13 -15.73
C CYS A 14 24.60 -13.78 -14.25
N LEU A 15 25.45 -12.81 -13.91
CA LEU A 15 25.69 -12.36 -12.54
C LEU A 15 24.43 -11.73 -11.94
N SER A 16 23.67 -10.96 -12.74
CA SER A 16 22.40 -10.36 -12.29
C SER A 16 21.32 -11.42 -12.03
N VAL A 17 21.24 -12.47 -12.84
CA VAL A 17 20.31 -13.59 -12.62
C VAL A 17 20.64 -14.33 -11.33
N VAL A 18 21.93 -14.62 -11.09
CA VAL A 18 22.38 -15.28 -9.85
C VAL A 18 22.08 -14.42 -8.64
N ALA A 19 22.29 -13.10 -8.73
CA ALA A 19 21.97 -12.16 -7.65
C ALA A 19 20.46 -12.13 -7.33
N VAL A 20 19.61 -12.10 -8.36
CA VAL A 20 18.14 -12.13 -8.20
C VAL A 20 17.68 -13.43 -7.55
N VAL A 21 18.23 -14.58 -7.98
CA VAL A 21 17.90 -15.89 -7.40
C VAL A 21 18.35 -15.98 -5.93
N ALA A 22 19.54 -15.47 -5.61
CA ALA A 22 20.06 -15.46 -4.24
C ALA A 22 19.20 -14.59 -3.32
N VAL A 23 18.77 -13.40 -3.79
CA VAL A 23 17.87 -12.51 -3.02
C VAL A 23 16.51 -13.15 -2.81
N GLN A 24 15.96 -13.85 -3.81
CA GLN A 24 14.67 -14.54 -3.68
C GLN A 24 14.72 -15.70 -2.70
N ARG A 25 15.86 -16.37 -2.58
CA ARG A 25 16.01 -17.53 -1.69
C ARG A 25 16.26 -17.13 -0.24
N ASP A 26 17.12 -16.18 0.01
CA ASP A 26 17.62 -15.88 1.35
C ASP A 26 17.32 -14.43 1.81
N GLY A 27 16.72 -13.58 0.95
CA GLY A 27 16.46 -12.16 1.24
C GLY A 27 17.72 -11.33 1.51
N LYS A 28 18.90 -11.89 1.22
CA LYS A 28 20.20 -11.27 1.50
C LYS A 28 21.08 -11.28 0.27
N LEU A 29 21.77 -10.19 0.02
CA LEU A 29 22.84 -10.07 -0.96
C LEU A 29 24.13 -9.74 -0.23
N LEU A 30 25.16 -10.59 -0.37
CA LEU A 30 26.47 -10.41 0.27
C LEU A 30 26.40 -10.19 1.80
N GLY A 31 25.46 -10.90 2.48
CA GLY A 31 25.31 -10.81 3.94
C GLY A 31 24.45 -9.67 4.43
N ASN A 32 24.04 -8.74 3.56
CA ASN A 32 23.12 -7.65 3.89
C ASN A 32 21.70 -7.96 3.42
N SER A 33 20.68 -7.71 4.25
CA SER A 33 19.29 -7.84 3.87
C SER A 33 18.92 -6.79 2.81
N VAL A 34 18.52 -7.23 1.62
CA VAL A 34 18.13 -6.33 0.51
C VAL A 34 16.78 -5.66 0.78
N PHE A 35 15.94 -6.31 1.58
CA PHE A 35 14.68 -5.75 2.06
C PHE A 35 14.83 -5.25 3.50
N LYS A 36 15.79 -4.35 3.74
CA LYS A 36 15.73 -3.50 4.90
C LYS A 36 14.64 -2.49 4.60
N GLY A 37 13.46 -2.66 5.23
CA GLY A 37 12.45 -1.62 5.22
C GLY A 37 13.15 -0.32 5.59
N GLU A 38 13.17 0.60 4.66
CA GLU A 38 13.78 1.90 4.84
C GLU A 38 13.05 2.57 6.00
N LYS A 39 13.69 2.54 7.17
CA LYS A 39 13.43 3.55 8.18
C LYS A 39 14.01 4.85 7.62
N THR A 40 13.34 5.41 6.65
CA THR A 40 13.63 6.75 6.20
C THR A 40 13.25 7.68 7.34
N GLY A 41 14.27 8.07 8.07
CA GLY A 41 14.15 9.17 8.99
C GLY A 41 13.76 10.42 8.21
N ASN A 42 12.83 11.13 8.82
CA ASN A 42 12.63 12.56 8.70
C ASN A 42 12.09 13.09 7.38
N THR A 43 10.78 12.98 7.21
CA THR A 43 9.88 14.05 6.76
C THR A 43 8.49 13.74 7.29
N ASN A 44 7.69 14.75 7.67
CA ASN A 44 6.30 14.70 8.15
C ASN A 44 5.31 14.11 7.12
N LYS A 45 5.67 13.04 6.43
CA LYS A 45 4.80 12.29 5.55
C LYS A 45 4.11 11.24 6.41
N ILE A 46 2.89 11.52 6.79
CA ILE A 46 2.00 10.53 7.42
C ILE A 46 1.95 9.34 6.46
N ASP A 47 2.51 8.19 6.88
CA ASP A 47 2.48 6.98 6.07
C ASP A 47 1.04 6.54 5.89
N THR A 48 0.56 6.70 4.67
CA THR A 48 -0.81 6.35 4.28
C THR A 48 -1.09 4.86 4.46
N LEU A 49 -0.08 4.01 4.29
CA LEU A 49 -0.14 2.57 4.49
C LEU A 49 1.03 2.13 5.36
N ARG A 50 0.74 1.46 6.47
CA ARG A 50 1.72 0.84 7.35
C ARG A 50 1.37 -0.61 7.57
N THR A 51 2.37 -1.47 7.62
CA THR A 51 2.19 -2.88 7.99
C THR A 51 2.90 -3.13 9.31
N LEU A 52 2.18 -3.69 10.28
CA LEU A 52 2.72 -4.10 11.56
C LEU A 52 3.43 -5.46 11.45
N GLU A 53 4.23 -5.80 12.45
CA GLU A 53 4.99 -7.08 12.49
C GLU A 53 4.08 -8.29 12.49
N ASP A 54 2.87 -8.17 13.01
CA ASP A 54 1.85 -9.22 13.05
C ASP A 54 1.05 -9.38 11.75
N GLY A 55 1.43 -8.64 10.69
CA GLY A 55 0.75 -8.65 9.38
C GLY A 55 -0.51 -7.77 9.31
N THR A 56 -0.82 -7.00 10.36
CA THR A 56 -1.92 -6.03 10.31
C THR A 56 -1.53 -4.83 9.45
N ILE A 57 -2.39 -4.49 8.49
CA ILE A 57 -2.25 -3.31 7.63
C ILE A 57 -3.06 -2.18 8.23
N ILE A 58 -2.46 -1.00 8.34
CA ILE A 58 -3.13 0.23 8.79
C ILE A 58 -3.19 1.19 7.61
N ILE A 59 -4.41 1.61 7.27
CA ILE A 59 -4.65 2.66 6.27
C ILE A 59 -4.98 3.95 7.00
N ASN A 60 -4.10 4.94 6.87
CA ASN A 60 -4.31 6.27 7.40
C ASN A 60 -4.95 7.17 6.35
N THR A 61 -6.11 7.75 6.67
CA THR A 61 -6.89 8.54 5.71
C THR A 61 -6.55 10.03 5.73
N SER A 62 -5.69 10.51 6.63
CA SER A 62 -5.39 11.94 6.80
C SER A 62 -5.03 12.64 5.50
N TYR A 63 -4.24 11.97 4.65
CA TYR A 63 -3.82 12.52 3.37
C TYR A 63 -4.77 12.14 2.22
N LEU A 64 -5.32 10.92 2.27
CA LEU A 64 -6.21 10.39 1.23
C LEU A 64 -7.53 11.16 1.14
N ALA A 65 -8.07 11.55 2.28
CA ALA A 65 -9.41 12.14 2.40
C ALA A 65 -9.37 13.57 2.95
N LYS A 66 -8.30 14.32 2.69
CA LYS A 66 -8.10 15.70 3.19
C LYS A 66 -9.23 16.66 2.81
N ASP A 67 -9.91 16.39 1.70
CA ASP A 67 -10.99 17.24 1.18
C ASP A 67 -12.37 16.83 1.76
N ILE A 68 -12.44 15.72 2.48
CA ILE A 68 -13.67 15.24 3.14
C ILE A 68 -13.71 15.79 4.57
N LYS A 69 -14.70 16.61 4.80
CA LYS A 69 -14.86 17.33 6.07
C LYS A 69 -16.17 16.98 6.75
N GLY A 70 -16.15 16.94 8.08
CA GLY A 70 -17.32 17.01 8.92
C GLY A 70 -17.75 18.46 9.13
N PHE A 71 -18.20 18.80 10.33
CA PHE A 71 -18.58 20.17 10.73
C PHE A 71 -17.35 21.01 11.09
N GLY A 72 -16.50 20.50 11.97
CA GLY A 72 -15.30 21.20 12.46
C GLY A 72 -14.08 21.08 11.58
N GLY A 73 -14.07 20.17 10.59
CA GLY A 73 -12.94 19.97 9.71
C GLY A 73 -12.77 18.53 9.21
N ALA A 74 -11.53 18.16 8.91
CA ALA A 74 -11.24 16.78 8.52
C ALA A 74 -11.43 15.81 9.70
N VAL A 75 -11.94 14.62 9.40
CA VAL A 75 -12.13 13.52 10.36
C VAL A 75 -11.28 12.32 9.94
N PRO A 76 -9.94 12.40 10.10
CA PRO A 76 -9.06 11.35 9.64
C PRO A 76 -9.24 10.08 10.48
N LEU A 77 -9.04 8.93 9.82
CA LEU A 77 -9.22 7.60 10.41
C LEU A 77 -7.98 6.75 10.18
N ASP A 78 -7.70 5.85 11.13
CA ASP A 78 -6.85 4.68 10.94
C ASP A 78 -7.74 3.44 10.83
N ILE A 79 -7.64 2.74 9.69
CA ILE A 79 -8.39 1.52 9.40
C ILE A 79 -7.44 0.34 9.55
N TYR A 80 -7.69 -0.54 10.51
CA TYR A 80 -6.89 -1.73 10.78
C TYR A 80 -7.46 -2.91 10.03
N ILE A 81 -6.64 -3.54 9.18
CA ILE A 81 -7.04 -4.65 8.32
C ILE A 81 -6.08 -5.82 8.54
N LYS A 82 -6.62 -7.00 8.79
CA LYS A 82 -5.85 -8.25 8.91
C LYS A 82 -6.57 -9.38 8.19
N ASN A 83 -5.83 -10.17 7.43
CA ASN A 83 -6.38 -11.29 6.66
C ASN A 83 -7.59 -10.89 5.78
N GLY A 84 -7.53 -9.68 5.18
CA GLY A 84 -8.59 -9.15 4.32
C GLY A 84 -9.86 -8.71 5.05
N LYS A 85 -9.87 -8.70 6.40
CA LYS A 85 -11.00 -8.22 7.22
C LYS A 85 -10.62 -6.99 8.02
N ILE A 86 -11.58 -6.11 8.20
CA ILE A 86 -11.44 -4.93 9.06
C ILE A 86 -11.52 -5.39 10.51
N LEU A 87 -10.45 -5.15 11.28
CA LEU A 87 -10.41 -5.44 12.71
C LEU A 87 -11.13 -4.34 13.50
N GLU A 88 -10.71 -3.12 13.27
CA GLU A 88 -11.24 -1.93 13.94
C GLU A 88 -10.97 -0.68 13.10
N VAL A 89 -11.71 0.38 13.43
CA VAL A 89 -11.51 1.71 12.86
C VAL A 89 -11.35 2.68 14.02
N LYS A 90 -10.29 3.47 14.00
CA LYS A 90 -10.02 4.51 14.98
C LYS A 90 -10.07 5.88 14.35
N ALA A 91 -10.80 6.79 14.96
CA ALA A 91 -10.70 8.19 14.60
C ALA A 91 -9.42 8.78 15.19
N LEU A 92 -8.73 9.57 14.39
CA LEU A 92 -7.58 10.35 14.82
C LEU A 92 -8.04 11.71 15.34
N HIS A 93 -7.07 12.52 15.80
CA HIS A 93 -7.37 13.88 16.27
C HIS A 93 -8.10 14.66 15.17
N ASN A 94 -9.22 15.26 15.57
CA ASN A 94 -10.08 16.06 14.68
C ASN A 94 -10.64 17.26 15.47
N SER A 95 -11.25 18.21 14.76
CA SER A 95 -11.79 19.45 15.33
C SER A 95 -13.32 19.44 15.39
N GLU A 96 -13.94 18.25 15.36
CA GLU A 96 -15.39 18.14 15.50
C GLU A 96 -15.86 18.58 16.91
N THR A 97 -17.10 19.03 17.00
CA THR A 97 -17.74 19.30 18.30
C THR A 97 -17.86 17.99 19.07
N PRO A 98 -17.33 17.90 20.30
CA PRO A 98 -17.20 16.64 21.03
C PRO A 98 -18.51 15.85 21.15
N GLU A 99 -19.61 16.53 21.45
CA GLU A 99 -20.92 15.91 21.64
C GLU A 99 -21.42 15.25 20.36
N PHE A 100 -21.37 15.96 19.23
CA PHE A 100 -21.79 15.45 17.93
C PHE A 100 -20.85 14.36 17.42
N PHE A 101 -19.54 14.52 17.68
CA PHE A 101 -18.57 13.50 17.30
C PHE A 101 -18.76 12.21 18.13
N GLN A 102 -19.04 12.32 19.42
CA GLN A 102 -19.33 11.17 20.27
C GLN A 102 -20.52 10.36 19.72
N GLU A 103 -21.61 11.03 19.33
CA GLU A 103 -22.75 10.36 18.71
C GLU A 103 -22.39 9.71 17.37
N ALA A 104 -21.65 10.42 16.50
CA ALA A 104 -21.23 9.90 15.22
C ALA A 104 -20.23 8.75 15.35
N SER A 105 -19.41 8.70 16.39
CA SER A 105 -18.34 7.72 16.58
C SER A 105 -18.84 6.27 16.66
N GLN A 106 -20.11 6.04 17.04
CA GLN A 106 -20.73 4.71 16.99
C GLN A 106 -20.70 4.08 15.59
N LEU A 107 -20.56 4.89 14.54
CA LEU A 107 -20.44 4.40 13.17
C LEU A 107 -19.12 3.66 12.94
N LEU A 108 -18.06 3.96 13.68
CA LEU A 108 -16.74 3.37 13.51
C LEU A 108 -16.76 1.84 13.63
N THR A 109 -17.69 1.29 14.42
CA THR A 109 -17.82 -0.15 14.63
C THR A 109 -18.59 -0.87 13.51
N ARG A 110 -19.28 -0.13 12.61
CA ARG A 110 -20.16 -0.71 11.57
C ARG A 110 -19.42 -1.58 10.56
N TRP A 111 -18.13 -1.37 10.40
CA TRP A 111 -17.30 -2.09 9.44
C TRP A 111 -16.50 -3.23 10.08
N ASN A 112 -16.45 -3.33 11.41
CA ASN A 112 -15.66 -4.34 12.12
C ASN A 112 -16.08 -5.76 11.72
N GLY A 113 -15.10 -6.63 11.49
CA GLY A 113 -15.29 -8.03 11.08
C GLY A 113 -15.65 -8.23 9.61
N LYS A 114 -15.97 -7.17 8.86
CA LYS A 114 -16.32 -7.25 7.43
C LYS A 114 -15.08 -7.39 6.56
N THR A 115 -15.24 -8.10 5.45
CA THR A 115 -14.25 -8.10 4.37
C THR A 115 -14.24 -6.76 3.66
N LEU A 116 -13.16 -6.46 2.91
CA LEU A 116 -13.08 -5.22 2.12
C LEU A 116 -14.25 -5.09 1.12
N ASP A 117 -14.63 -6.20 0.47
CA ASP A 117 -15.72 -6.20 -0.51
C ASP A 117 -17.09 -5.95 0.13
N GLU A 118 -17.35 -6.53 1.30
CA GLU A 118 -18.57 -6.29 2.08
C GLU A 118 -18.61 -4.85 2.58
N ALA A 119 -17.48 -4.35 3.09
CA ALA A 119 -17.35 -3.01 3.63
C ALA A 119 -17.56 -1.92 2.57
N LEU A 120 -17.14 -2.16 1.33
CA LEU A 120 -17.35 -1.25 0.20
C LEU A 120 -18.81 -1.19 -0.24
N LYS A 121 -19.57 -2.27 -0.04
CA LYS A 121 -20.99 -2.38 -0.46
C LYS A 121 -21.98 -1.93 0.59
N ILE A 122 -21.56 -1.93 1.86
CA ILE A 122 -22.47 -1.55 2.96
C ILE A 122 -22.86 -0.08 2.84
N LYS A 123 -24.16 0.18 2.91
CA LYS A 123 -24.69 1.53 3.11
C LYS A 123 -24.76 1.79 4.60
N VAL A 124 -24.11 2.85 5.02
CA VAL A 124 -24.12 3.31 6.41
C VAL A 124 -24.83 4.66 6.41
N ASP A 125 -25.92 4.74 7.15
CA ASP A 125 -26.65 5.99 7.32
C ASP A 125 -26.01 6.82 8.43
N GLY A 126 -26.07 8.14 8.27
CA GLY A 126 -25.59 9.07 9.29
C GLY A 126 -26.45 9.05 10.55
N VAL A 127 -25.87 9.44 11.66
CA VAL A 127 -26.57 9.58 12.92
C VAL A 127 -27.38 10.88 12.90
N SER A 128 -28.67 10.80 13.25
CA SER A 128 -29.53 11.96 13.36
C SER A 128 -29.00 12.92 14.43
N GLY A 129 -28.95 14.20 14.13
CA GLY A 129 -28.31 15.20 15.02
C GLY A 129 -26.80 15.38 14.77
N ALA A 130 -26.07 14.31 14.40
CA ALA A 130 -24.65 14.35 14.12
C ALA A 130 -24.31 14.15 12.62
N THR A 131 -25.13 14.67 11.73
CA THR A 131 -25.08 14.41 10.28
C THR A 131 -23.75 14.80 9.64
N PHE A 132 -23.18 15.94 10.01
CA PHE A 132 -21.93 16.42 9.42
C PHE A 132 -20.73 15.56 9.86
N SER A 133 -20.61 15.27 11.16
CA SER A 133 -19.57 14.38 11.67
C SER A 133 -19.70 12.96 11.11
N SER A 134 -20.92 12.45 10.99
CA SER A 134 -21.22 11.19 10.31
C SER A 134 -20.73 11.17 8.86
N ARG A 135 -20.97 12.25 8.11
CA ARG A 135 -20.50 12.39 6.73
C ARG A 135 -18.98 12.37 6.66
N GLY A 136 -18.29 13.04 7.60
CA GLY A 136 -16.85 13.01 7.73
C GLY A 136 -16.32 11.58 7.91
N ILE A 137 -16.89 10.81 8.85
CA ILE A 137 -16.52 9.42 9.12
C ILE A 137 -16.78 8.53 7.88
N ILE A 138 -18.00 8.55 7.35
CA ILE A 138 -18.41 7.69 6.22
C ILE A 138 -17.56 7.99 4.99
N GLY A 139 -17.32 9.25 4.67
CA GLY A 139 -16.51 9.65 3.53
C GLY A 139 -15.06 9.20 3.66
N ASN A 140 -14.44 9.39 4.83
CA ASN A 140 -13.08 8.92 5.10
C ASN A 140 -12.98 7.39 4.98
N MET A 141 -13.97 6.65 5.52
CA MET A 141 -14.04 5.19 5.36
C MET A 141 -14.10 4.78 3.89
N GLN A 142 -14.96 5.39 3.10
CA GLN A 142 -15.08 5.04 1.66
C GLN A 142 -13.77 5.24 0.90
N VAL A 143 -13.07 6.33 1.16
CA VAL A 143 -11.77 6.60 0.51
C VAL A 143 -10.71 5.61 0.99
N GLY A 144 -10.60 5.37 2.29
CA GLY A 144 -9.67 4.43 2.87
C GLY A 144 -9.88 2.99 2.37
N LEU A 145 -11.14 2.53 2.30
CA LEU A 145 -11.49 1.21 1.79
C LEU A 145 -11.17 1.04 0.30
N ARG A 146 -11.45 2.05 -0.54
CA ARG A 146 -11.07 2.02 -1.96
C ARG A 146 -9.56 1.93 -2.14
N TYR A 147 -8.81 2.68 -1.33
CA TYR A 147 -7.36 2.64 -1.33
C TYR A 147 -6.84 1.26 -0.90
N ALA A 148 -7.40 0.68 0.17
CA ALA A 148 -7.06 -0.66 0.63
C ALA A 148 -7.34 -1.73 -0.43
N ALA A 149 -8.52 -1.68 -1.07
CA ALA A 149 -8.90 -2.63 -2.11
C ALA A 149 -7.97 -2.56 -3.33
N LYS A 150 -7.61 -1.36 -3.77
CA LYS A 150 -6.65 -1.16 -4.87
C LYS A 150 -5.30 -1.79 -4.55
N ASN A 151 -4.74 -1.51 -3.37
CA ASN A 151 -3.44 -2.07 -2.97
C ASN A 151 -3.51 -3.59 -2.78
N ALA A 152 -4.62 -4.13 -2.24
CA ALA A 152 -4.81 -5.57 -2.10
C ALA A 152 -4.87 -6.28 -3.46
N GLN A 153 -5.47 -5.66 -4.48
CA GLN A 153 -5.50 -6.21 -5.85
C GLN A 153 -4.10 -6.21 -6.48
N GLU A 154 -3.34 -5.14 -6.34
CA GLU A 154 -1.98 -5.06 -6.87
C GLU A 154 -1.07 -6.13 -6.24
N THR A 155 -1.13 -6.29 -4.92
CA THR A 155 -0.37 -7.33 -4.19
C THR A 155 -0.81 -8.74 -4.61
N SER A 156 -2.12 -8.98 -4.76
CA SER A 156 -2.66 -10.29 -5.15
C SER A 156 -2.26 -10.69 -6.58
N LEU A 157 -2.16 -9.74 -7.51
CA LEU A 157 -1.69 -10.01 -8.87
C LEU A 157 -0.23 -10.46 -8.88
N PHE A 158 0.63 -9.79 -8.12
CA PHE A 158 2.03 -10.18 -7.97
C PHE A 158 2.19 -11.53 -7.28
N ASP A 159 1.38 -11.81 -6.26
CA ASP A 159 1.46 -13.05 -5.49
C ASP A 159 0.94 -14.26 -6.29
N LYS A 160 -0.09 -14.07 -7.11
CA LYS A 160 -0.63 -15.09 -8.02
C LYS A 160 0.26 -15.41 -9.21
N MET A 161 1.24 -14.56 -9.51
CA MET A 161 2.23 -14.86 -10.54
C MET A 161 3.11 -16.03 -10.06
N ASP A 162 3.08 -17.14 -10.81
CA ASP A 162 3.98 -18.27 -10.58
C ASP A 162 5.44 -17.81 -10.58
N LEU A 163 6.29 -18.47 -9.81
CA LEU A 163 7.71 -18.15 -9.67
C LEU A 163 8.41 -18.05 -11.04
N ARG A 164 8.00 -18.92 -11.99
CA ARG A 164 8.48 -18.90 -13.38
C ARG A 164 8.14 -17.59 -14.09
N THR A 165 6.93 -17.08 -13.89
CA THR A 165 6.47 -15.82 -14.50
C THR A 165 7.17 -14.62 -13.86
N LYS A 166 7.37 -14.63 -12.54
CA LYS A 166 8.14 -13.59 -11.81
C LYS A 166 9.58 -13.52 -12.32
N THR A 167 10.24 -14.68 -12.50
CA THR A 167 11.61 -14.75 -13.04
C THR A 167 11.67 -14.31 -14.50
N LEU A 168 10.69 -14.68 -15.32
CA LEU A 168 10.62 -14.30 -16.74
C LEU A 168 10.43 -12.78 -16.90
N VAL A 169 9.55 -12.16 -16.12
CA VAL A 169 9.35 -10.70 -16.10
C VAL A 169 10.61 -9.98 -15.63
N GLY A 170 11.28 -10.47 -14.58
CA GLY A 170 12.55 -9.92 -14.10
C GLY A 170 13.64 -9.99 -15.18
N LEU A 171 13.75 -11.12 -15.88
CA LEU A 171 14.70 -11.32 -16.99
C LEU A 171 14.41 -10.38 -18.17
N LEU A 172 13.14 -10.18 -18.48
CA LEU A 172 12.69 -9.31 -19.58
C LEU A 172 13.01 -7.83 -19.25
N VAL A 173 12.81 -7.39 -18.01
CA VAL A 173 13.17 -6.04 -17.57
C VAL A 173 14.69 -5.81 -17.65
N VAL A 174 15.49 -6.78 -17.21
CA VAL A 174 16.97 -6.71 -17.30
C VAL A 174 17.40 -6.70 -18.77
N PHE A 175 16.78 -7.51 -19.62
CA PHE A 175 17.08 -7.54 -21.06
C PHE A 175 16.73 -6.21 -21.74
N MET A 176 15.56 -5.64 -21.44
CA MET A 176 15.17 -4.32 -21.95
C MET A 176 16.13 -3.22 -21.49
N ALA A 177 16.53 -3.22 -20.23
CA ALA A 177 17.50 -2.26 -19.71
C ALA A 177 18.89 -2.39 -20.37
N ALA A 178 19.32 -3.61 -20.69
CA ALA A 178 20.57 -3.87 -21.39
C ALA A 178 20.55 -3.46 -22.89
N MET A 179 19.35 -3.41 -23.48
CA MET A 179 19.17 -2.99 -24.89
C MET A 179 19.16 -1.47 -25.07
N ILE A 180 18.78 -0.69 -24.03
CA ILE A 180 18.71 0.78 -24.10
C ILE A 180 20.02 1.41 -24.60
N PRO A 181 21.24 1.07 -24.09
CA PRO A 181 22.48 1.68 -24.54
C PRO A 181 22.86 1.33 -25.98
N LEU A 182 22.32 0.22 -26.52
CA LEU A 182 22.55 -0.15 -27.92
C LEU A 182 21.75 0.72 -28.89
N PHE A 183 20.52 1.11 -28.49
CA PHE A 183 19.68 2.00 -29.29
C PHE A 183 20.05 3.48 -29.17
N VAL A 184 20.66 3.91 -28.05
CA VAL A 184 21.09 5.31 -27.84
C VAL A 184 22.40 5.64 -28.55
N LYS A 185 23.19 4.63 -28.96
CA LYS A 185 24.50 4.82 -29.59
C LYS A 185 24.45 5.00 -31.13
N ASP A 186 23.27 4.86 -31.73
CA ASP A 186 23.06 5.00 -33.18
C ASP A 186 22.36 6.33 -33.59
N LYS A 187 22.50 7.38 -32.74
CA LYS A 187 22.11 8.74 -33.13
C LYS A 187 23.27 9.70 -33.03
#